data_95b7805ce1e4bd4ac116cb07abce3ea1
#
_entry.id   95b7805ce1e4bd4ac116cb07abce3ea1
#
_cell.length_a   1.000
_cell.length_b   1.000
_cell.length_c   1.000
_cell.angle_alpha   90.00
_cell.angle_beta   90.00
_cell.angle_gamma   90.00
#
_symmetry.space_group_name_H-M   'P 1'
#
loop_
_entity.id
_entity.type
_entity.pdbx_description
1 polymer ?
#
loop_
_entity_poly.entity_id
_entity_poly.type
_entity_poly.pdbx_seq_one_letter_code
_entity_poly.pdbx_strand_id
1 'polypeptide(L)'
;MGSSIVLKLLKVTHYYRNKKTKKWYLPFGYGAEDIDLNNISLHIYQGESLGIIGEPGSSKRLIGRLLSGSIEPDKGKLVQLDHIYYGDIEDRRMIHQTVKDYVTHIVELFPYQISNHKADQVIQYAHVNEQQVISKMSKQEFAQLLLSVARSCKSNIIILNHVLQYLDETFMDRAVELSNEYIDNNQTMVFIDDDIDKIEQVSNYITWVSHGQIRMEGSVNQVIPTFKEHEKDRKSIESKEELASFDLDWKKSRTRMPEMTYNFKRIERYNHAKPPVFLVRFWTLMVSFILGLALMGIFILNNLGIVNVPENNQATLQSQSKDTYEDKLAYGIALKGSSK
;
A
#
# COMPACT_ATOMS: atom_id res chain seq x y z
N MET A 1 -8.76 6.21 -29.15
CA MET A 1 -9.30 6.64 -27.83
C MET A 1 -8.13 6.62 -26.88
N GLY A 2 -7.89 7.69 -26.09
CA GLY A 2 -6.80 7.67 -25.10
C GLY A 2 -7.13 6.66 -23.99
N SER A 3 -6.21 5.72 -23.72
CA SER A 3 -6.38 4.76 -22.61
C SER A 3 -6.42 5.53 -21.28
N SER A 4 -7.44 5.27 -20.46
CA SER A 4 -7.56 5.86 -19.13
C SER A 4 -6.56 5.22 -18.16
N ILE A 5 -6.04 6.02 -17.23
CA ILE A 5 -5.16 5.50 -16.17
C ILE A 5 -6.05 4.88 -15.10
N VAL A 6 -5.85 3.61 -14.77
CA VAL A 6 -6.63 2.87 -13.77
C VAL A 6 -5.93 2.77 -12.42
N LEU A 7 -4.58 2.71 -12.43
CA LEU A 7 -3.75 2.72 -11.24
C LEU A 7 -2.59 3.69 -11.40
N LYS A 8 -2.24 4.38 -10.34
CA LYS A 8 -1.17 5.36 -10.37
C LYS A 8 -0.43 5.44 -9.04
N LEU A 9 0.87 5.23 -9.10
CA LEU A 9 1.79 5.62 -8.03
C LEU A 9 2.37 6.99 -8.35
N LEU A 10 2.33 7.92 -7.42
CA LEU A 10 2.84 9.28 -7.58
C LEU A 10 3.94 9.56 -6.57
N LYS A 11 5.19 9.63 -7.03
CA LYS A 11 6.37 9.96 -6.22
C LYS A 11 6.45 9.16 -4.94
N VAL A 12 6.18 7.85 -5.04
CA VAL A 12 6.11 6.94 -3.90
C VAL A 12 7.50 6.62 -3.39
N THR A 13 7.68 6.80 -2.08
CA THR A 13 8.87 6.36 -1.35
C THR A 13 8.43 5.47 -0.21
N HIS A 14 9.13 4.36 -0.02
CA HIS A 14 8.90 3.43 1.09
C HIS A 14 10.23 3.12 1.78
N TYR A 15 10.21 3.10 3.12
CA TYR A 15 11.36 2.83 3.96
C TYR A 15 11.30 1.43 4.56
N TYR A 16 12.43 0.72 4.48
CA TYR A 16 12.56 -0.57 5.15
C TYR A 16 12.65 -0.38 6.67
N ARG A 17 11.69 -1.00 7.37
CA ARG A 17 11.62 -0.91 8.84
C ARG A 17 12.33 -2.10 9.48
N ASN A 18 13.65 -2.10 9.48
CA ASN A 18 14.41 -3.12 10.18
C ASN A 18 14.39 -2.85 11.69
N LYS A 19 13.78 -3.75 12.46
CA LYS A 19 13.72 -3.64 13.93
C LYS A 19 15.10 -3.68 14.60
N LYS A 20 16.12 -4.30 13.93
CA LYS A 20 17.46 -4.48 14.49
C LYS A 20 18.38 -3.25 14.35
N THR A 21 18.15 -2.40 13.34
CA THR A 21 18.99 -1.21 13.08
C THR A 21 18.39 0.09 13.60
N LYS A 22 17.21 0.02 14.19
CA LYS A 22 16.48 1.19 14.65
C LYS A 22 17.18 1.87 15.82
N LYS A 23 17.88 2.95 15.56
CA LYS A 23 18.47 3.81 16.57
C LYS A 23 17.33 4.63 17.21
N TRP A 24 16.95 4.29 18.43
CA TRP A 24 15.81 4.88 19.16
C TRP A 24 15.89 6.40 19.35
N TYR A 25 17.12 6.95 19.27
CA TYR A 25 17.41 8.38 19.45
C TYR A 25 17.33 9.20 18.15
N LEU A 26 17.09 8.57 17.01
CA LEU A 26 16.87 9.26 15.74
C LEU A 26 15.37 9.34 15.47
N PRO A 27 14.68 10.44 15.79
CA PRO A 27 13.23 10.57 15.62
C PRO A 27 12.80 10.53 14.14
N PHE A 28 13.73 10.81 13.21
CA PHE A 28 13.54 10.78 11.76
C PHE A 28 14.40 9.70 11.09
N GLY A 29 14.70 8.65 11.78
CA GLY A 29 15.77 7.68 11.64
C GLY A 29 15.73 6.74 10.43
N TYR A 30 15.49 7.25 9.22
CA TYR A 30 15.71 6.49 7.99
C TYR A 30 16.92 7.08 7.27
N GLY A 31 17.99 6.28 7.17
CA GLY A 31 19.14 6.57 6.30
C GLY A 31 18.78 6.31 4.83
N ALA A 32 19.64 6.75 3.92
CA ALA A 32 19.49 6.43 2.50
C ALA A 32 19.55 4.92 2.23
N GLU A 33 20.19 4.17 3.10
CA GLU A 33 20.30 2.72 3.11
C GLU A 33 19.00 2.00 3.50
N ASP A 34 18.08 2.69 4.19
CA ASP A 34 16.80 2.12 4.60
C ASP A 34 15.69 2.35 3.56
N ILE A 35 16.01 2.86 2.38
CA ILE A 35 15.04 3.14 1.32
C ILE A 35 14.87 1.90 0.44
N ASP A 36 13.69 1.28 0.50
CA ASP A 36 13.29 0.19 -0.39
C ASP A 36 12.87 0.70 -1.77
N LEU A 37 12.00 1.71 -1.78
CA LEU A 37 11.52 2.36 -2.99
C LEU A 37 11.74 3.86 -2.89
N ASN A 38 12.31 4.46 -3.94
CA ASN A 38 12.69 5.85 -3.96
C ASN A 38 12.03 6.61 -5.10
N ASN A 39 11.06 7.47 -4.77
CA ASN A 39 10.40 8.41 -5.68
C ASN A 39 9.83 7.75 -6.95
N ILE A 40 9.18 6.58 -6.79
CA ILE A 40 8.57 5.86 -7.91
C ILE A 40 7.30 6.58 -8.37
N SER A 41 7.22 6.80 -9.68
CA SER A 41 5.99 7.24 -10.35
C SER A 41 5.68 6.23 -11.45
N LEU A 42 4.56 5.51 -11.32
CA LEU A 42 4.13 4.47 -12.25
C LEU A 42 2.68 4.74 -12.64
N HIS A 43 2.39 4.66 -13.93
CA HIS A 43 1.06 4.81 -14.49
C HIS A 43 0.68 3.52 -15.18
N ILE A 44 -0.46 2.94 -14.82
CA ILE A 44 -0.99 1.72 -15.41
C ILE A 44 -2.29 2.06 -16.12
N TYR A 45 -2.36 1.68 -17.38
CA TYR A 45 -3.47 2.05 -18.26
C TYR A 45 -4.48 0.91 -18.42
N GLN A 46 -5.68 1.29 -18.72
CA GLN A 46 -6.75 0.35 -19.00
C GLN A 46 -6.43 -0.43 -20.28
N GLY A 47 -6.68 -1.76 -20.26
CA GLY A 47 -6.35 -2.64 -21.38
C GLY A 47 -4.86 -3.02 -21.47
N GLU A 48 -4.09 -2.77 -20.43
CA GLU A 48 -2.67 -3.11 -20.37
C GLU A 48 -2.42 -4.38 -19.57
N SER A 49 -1.55 -5.23 -20.09
CA SER A 49 -0.94 -6.32 -19.33
C SER A 49 0.51 -5.94 -19.00
N LEU A 50 0.72 -5.46 -17.78
CA LEU A 50 1.98 -4.91 -17.33
C LEU A 50 2.82 -5.97 -16.62
N GLY A 51 4.05 -6.22 -17.10
CA GLY A 51 5.07 -6.97 -16.39
C GLY A 51 5.98 -6.05 -15.58
N ILE A 52 6.19 -6.33 -14.31
CA ILE A 52 7.17 -5.63 -13.46
C ILE A 52 8.32 -6.59 -13.17
N ILE A 53 9.48 -6.26 -13.71
CA ILE A 53 10.70 -7.04 -13.61
C ILE A 53 11.80 -6.29 -12.85
N GLY A 54 12.86 -6.97 -12.47
CA GLY A 54 14.02 -6.37 -11.82
C GLY A 54 14.93 -7.42 -11.20
N GLU A 55 16.14 -7.01 -10.84
CA GLU A 55 17.12 -7.86 -10.20
C GLU A 55 16.64 -8.35 -8.82
N PRO A 56 17.20 -9.45 -8.30
CA PRO A 56 17.00 -9.85 -6.91
C PRO A 56 17.33 -8.70 -5.96
N GLY A 57 16.40 -8.35 -5.06
CA GLY A 57 16.56 -7.22 -4.15
C GLY A 57 16.17 -5.85 -4.71
N SER A 58 15.62 -5.77 -5.92
CA SER A 58 15.11 -4.52 -6.52
C SER A 58 13.88 -3.93 -5.83
N SER A 59 13.31 -4.64 -4.85
CA SER A 59 12.08 -4.27 -4.14
C SER A 59 10.81 -4.24 -5.02
N LYS A 60 10.84 -4.86 -6.23
CA LYS A 60 9.69 -4.91 -7.14
C LYS A 60 8.45 -5.53 -6.49
N ARG A 61 8.62 -6.53 -5.64
CA ARG A 61 7.52 -7.16 -4.92
C ARG A 61 6.72 -6.19 -4.05
N LEU A 62 7.40 -5.21 -3.45
CA LEU A 62 6.78 -4.19 -2.64
C LEU A 62 5.85 -3.29 -3.46
N ILE A 63 6.15 -3.11 -4.76
CA ILE A 63 5.27 -2.36 -5.69
C ILE A 63 3.90 -3.02 -5.78
N GLY A 64 3.82 -4.35 -5.88
CA GLY A 64 2.55 -5.06 -5.90
C GLY A 64 1.70 -4.81 -4.65
N ARG A 65 2.35 -4.82 -3.49
CA ARG A 65 1.68 -4.53 -2.21
C ARG A 65 1.21 -3.08 -2.10
N LEU A 66 1.96 -2.15 -2.68
CA LEU A 66 1.57 -0.74 -2.74
C LEU A 66 0.42 -0.54 -3.73
N LEU A 67 0.49 -1.14 -4.93
CA LEU A 67 -0.56 -1.05 -5.95
C LEU A 67 -1.89 -1.62 -5.47
N SER A 68 -1.86 -2.70 -4.69
CA SER A 68 -3.06 -3.30 -4.10
C SER A 68 -3.61 -2.54 -2.90
N GLY A 69 -2.88 -1.53 -2.39
CA GLY A 69 -3.26 -0.83 -1.15
C GLY A 69 -3.02 -1.64 0.13
N SER A 70 -2.39 -2.82 0.04
CA SER A 70 -2.08 -3.66 1.22
C SER A 70 -1.06 -3.00 2.15
N ILE A 71 -0.28 -2.08 1.61
CA ILE A 71 0.71 -1.28 2.35
C ILE A 71 0.56 0.18 1.91
N GLU A 72 0.59 1.10 2.86
CA GLU A 72 0.62 2.52 2.57
C GLU A 72 2.05 3.00 2.31
N PRO A 73 2.28 3.88 1.33
CA PRO A 73 3.58 4.49 1.11
C PRO A 73 3.93 5.48 2.23
N ASP A 74 5.22 5.58 2.58
CA ASP A 74 5.69 6.58 3.54
C ASP A 74 5.63 8.00 2.96
N LYS A 75 5.83 8.13 1.64
CA LYS A 75 5.67 9.38 0.87
C LYS A 75 4.99 9.10 -0.46
N GLY A 76 4.37 10.11 -1.02
CA GLY A 76 3.66 10.00 -2.29
C GLY A 76 2.20 9.58 -2.13
N LYS A 77 1.59 9.14 -3.21
CA LYS A 77 0.17 8.75 -3.25
C LYS A 77 -0.05 7.55 -4.15
N LEU A 78 -0.94 6.66 -3.72
CA LEU A 78 -1.62 5.69 -4.56
C LEU A 78 -2.95 6.32 -5.04
N VAL A 79 -3.22 6.25 -6.33
CA VAL A 79 -4.54 6.54 -6.91
C VAL A 79 -5.05 5.26 -7.54
N GLN A 80 -6.19 4.81 -7.10
CA GLN A 80 -6.86 3.59 -7.52
C GLN A 80 -8.28 3.95 -7.91
N LEU A 81 -8.71 3.56 -9.10
CA LEU A 81 -10.03 3.93 -9.64
C LEU A 81 -11.04 2.78 -9.57
N ASP A 82 -10.60 1.55 -9.34
CA ASP A 82 -11.46 0.36 -9.39
C ASP A 82 -11.06 -0.70 -8.36
N HIS A 83 -11.90 -1.73 -8.22
CA HIS A 83 -11.64 -2.88 -7.37
C HIS A 83 -10.52 -3.74 -7.94
N ILE A 84 -9.60 -4.18 -7.08
CA ILE A 84 -8.44 -4.96 -7.44
C ILE A 84 -8.55 -6.36 -6.84
N TYR A 85 -8.31 -7.39 -7.65
CA TYR A 85 -7.91 -8.69 -7.12
C TYR A 85 -6.38 -8.70 -6.97
N TYR A 86 -5.91 -9.03 -5.78
CA TYR A 86 -4.49 -9.15 -5.47
C TYR A 86 -4.13 -10.55 -4.99
N GLY A 87 -3.33 -11.27 -5.78
CA GLY A 87 -2.77 -12.58 -5.44
C GLY A 87 -1.26 -12.48 -5.20
N ASP A 88 -0.80 -12.81 -4.01
CA ASP A 88 0.62 -12.85 -3.64
C ASP A 88 0.96 -14.21 -3.05
N ILE A 89 1.96 -14.91 -3.60
CA ILE A 89 2.37 -16.25 -3.18
C ILE A 89 2.82 -16.33 -1.70
N GLU A 90 3.24 -15.22 -1.13
CA GLU A 90 3.66 -15.14 0.27
C GLU A 90 2.61 -14.51 1.19
N ASP A 91 1.50 -14.02 0.65
CA ASP A 91 0.40 -13.54 1.49
C ASP A 91 -0.39 -14.73 2.04
N ARG A 92 0.01 -15.14 3.22
CA ARG A 92 -0.58 -16.29 3.94
C ARG A 92 -1.39 -15.86 5.14
N ARG A 93 -2.10 -14.73 5.05
CA ARG A 93 -2.94 -14.25 6.17
C ARG A 93 -4.01 -15.27 6.59
N MET A 94 -4.49 -16.08 5.65
CA MET A 94 -5.51 -17.11 5.88
C MET A 94 -4.93 -18.53 5.90
N ILE A 95 -3.69 -18.72 6.36
CA ILE A 95 -2.96 -19.97 6.28
C ILE A 95 -3.59 -21.15 7.03
N HIS A 96 -4.46 -20.87 7.99
CA HIS A 96 -5.13 -21.90 8.81
C HIS A 96 -6.46 -22.36 8.23
N GLN A 97 -6.96 -21.69 7.18
CA GLN A 97 -8.20 -22.05 6.52
C GLN A 97 -8.00 -23.23 5.56
N THR A 98 -9.09 -23.98 5.32
CA THR A 98 -9.15 -24.94 4.22
C THR A 98 -9.20 -24.20 2.88
N VAL A 99 -8.83 -24.88 1.79
CA VAL A 99 -8.95 -24.33 0.43
C VAL A 99 -10.40 -23.89 0.17
N LYS A 100 -11.37 -24.69 0.59
CA LYS A 100 -12.80 -24.38 0.41
C LYS A 100 -13.20 -23.08 1.12
N ASP A 101 -12.84 -22.93 2.39
CA ASP A 101 -13.16 -21.73 3.16
C ASP A 101 -12.49 -20.51 2.58
N TYR A 102 -11.21 -20.64 2.19
CA TYR A 102 -10.43 -19.56 1.55
C TYR A 102 -11.07 -19.09 0.26
N VAL A 103 -11.40 -20.02 -0.66
CA VAL A 103 -12.01 -19.67 -1.96
C VAL A 103 -13.39 -19.06 -1.78
N THR A 104 -14.22 -19.66 -0.90
CA THR A 104 -15.56 -19.14 -0.61
C THR A 104 -15.48 -17.71 -0.09
N HIS A 105 -14.61 -17.47 0.88
CA HIS A 105 -14.43 -16.13 1.45
C HIS A 105 -13.99 -15.07 0.41
N ILE A 106 -13.06 -15.43 -0.48
CA ILE A 106 -12.60 -14.48 -1.51
C ILE A 106 -13.69 -14.25 -2.55
N VAL A 107 -14.36 -15.30 -3.01
CA VAL A 107 -15.42 -15.19 -4.02
C VAL A 107 -16.57 -14.31 -3.53
N GLU A 108 -16.90 -14.37 -2.24
CA GLU A 108 -17.93 -13.53 -1.61
C GLU A 108 -17.58 -12.03 -1.59
N LEU A 109 -16.29 -11.68 -1.65
CA LEU A 109 -15.87 -10.27 -1.73
C LEU A 109 -16.18 -9.63 -3.09
N PHE A 110 -16.47 -10.42 -4.12
CA PHE A 110 -16.76 -9.93 -5.48
C PHE A 110 -18.24 -10.09 -5.82
N PRO A 111 -19.06 -9.03 -5.72
CA PRO A 111 -20.51 -9.10 -5.67
C PRO A 111 -21.18 -9.56 -6.97
N TYR A 112 -20.48 -9.53 -8.11
CA TYR A 112 -21.10 -9.82 -9.42
C TYR A 112 -21.34 -11.29 -9.72
N GLN A 113 -21.06 -12.20 -8.78
CA GLN A 113 -21.03 -13.61 -9.10
C GLN A 113 -21.45 -14.54 -7.96
N ILE A 114 -22.56 -14.25 -7.31
CA ILE A 114 -23.12 -15.14 -6.29
C ILE A 114 -23.71 -16.38 -6.96
N SER A 115 -22.95 -17.44 -7.03
CA SER A 115 -23.42 -18.79 -7.31
C SER A 115 -22.87 -19.70 -6.23
N ASN A 116 -23.75 -20.46 -5.57
CA ASN A 116 -23.38 -21.40 -4.51
C ASN A 116 -22.36 -22.47 -4.95
N HIS A 117 -22.21 -22.68 -6.26
CA HIS A 117 -21.28 -23.66 -6.84
C HIS A 117 -19.97 -23.04 -7.33
N LYS A 118 -19.78 -21.74 -7.19
CA LYS A 118 -18.62 -21.08 -7.79
C LYS A 118 -17.31 -21.46 -7.12
N ALA A 119 -17.30 -21.58 -5.80
CA ALA A 119 -16.12 -22.04 -5.05
C ALA A 119 -15.69 -23.44 -5.51
N ASP A 120 -16.64 -24.36 -5.67
CA ASP A 120 -16.37 -25.73 -6.12
C ASP A 120 -15.79 -25.74 -7.57
N GLN A 121 -16.30 -24.87 -8.46
CA GLN A 121 -15.78 -24.72 -9.82
C GLN A 121 -14.33 -24.19 -9.82
N VAL A 122 -14.02 -23.21 -8.95
CA VAL A 122 -12.67 -22.69 -8.82
C VAL A 122 -11.71 -23.75 -8.32
N ILE A 123 -12.09 -24.51 -7.31
CA ILE A 123 -11.28 -25.59 -6.72
C ILE A 123 -11.03 -26.69 -7.75
N GLN A 124 -12.08 -27.09 -8.49
CA GLN A 124 -11.95 -28.06 -9.58
C GLN A 124 -11.02 -27.57 -10.69
N TYR A 125 -11.11 -26.29 -11.07
CA TYR A 125 -10.26 -25.68 -12.09
C TYR A 125 -8.80 -25.57 -11.61
N ALA A 126 -8.57 -25.33 -10.31
CA ALA A 126 -7.24 -25.28 -9.71
C ALA A 126 -6.58 -26.64 -9.53
N HIS A 127 -7.33 -27.75 -9.67
CA HIS A 127 -6.88 -29.12 -9.43
C HIS A 127 -6.30 -29.35 -8.02
N VAL A 128 -6.88 -28.72 -7.00
CA VAL A 128 -6.43 -28.81 -5.60
C VAL A 128 -7.46 -29.50 -4.72
N ASN A 129 -7.03 -30.05 -3.59
CA ASN A 129 -7.93 -30.70 -2.64
C ASN A 129 -8.63 -29.63 -1.77
N GLU A 130 -9.97 -29.66 -1.77
CA GLU A 130 -10.81 -28.70 -1.04
C GLU A 130 -10.59 -28.71 0.49
N GLN A 131 -10.25 -29.87 1.06
CA GLN A 131 -10.04 -30.06 2.49
C GLN A 131 -8.60 -29.76 2.94
N GLN A 132 -7.70 -29.52 2.00
CA GLN A 132 -6.31 -29.18 2.30
C GLN A 132 -6.24 -27.81 2.97
N VAL A 133 -5.40 -27.68 4.00
CA VAL A 133 -5.15 -26.41 4.66
C VAL A 133 -4.12 -25.62 3.86
N ILE A 134 -4.36 -24.33 3.64
CA ILE A 134 -3.48 -23.44 2.84
C ILE A 134 -2.00 -23.50 3.28
N SER A 135 -1.73 -23.61 4.60
CA SER A 135 -0.36 -23.72 5.11
C SER A 135 0.38 -24.98 4.68
N LYS A 136 -0.34 -26.04 4.26
CA LYS A 136 0.22 -27.31 3.84
C LYS A 136 0.36 -27.43 2.31
N MET A 137 -0.15 -26.46 1.57
CA MET A 137 -0.03 -26.42 0.12
C MET A 137 1.41 -26.16 -0.31
N SER A 138 1.83 -26.81 -1.39
CA SER A 138 3.03 -26.41 -2.10
C SER A 138 2.87 -25.01 -2.72
N LYS A 139 3.96 -24.35 -3.05
CA LYS A 139 3.90 -23.06 -3.73
C LYS A 139 3.23 -23.16 -5.11
N GLN A 140 3.41 -24.28 -5.80
CA GLN A 140 2.79 -24.55 -7.09
C GLN A 140 1.26 -24.66 -6.94
N GLU A 141 0.76 -25.51 -6.06
CA GLU A 141 -0.69 -25.65 -5.80
C GLU A 141 -1.32 -24.31 -5.40
N PHE A 142 -0.62 -23.54 -4.55
CA PHE A 142 -1.13 -22.23 -4.14
C PHE A 142 -1.11 -21.21 -5.27
N ALA A 143 -0.10 -21.22 -6.16
CA ALA A 143 -0.06 -20.37 -7.35
C ALA A 143 -1.20 -20.70 -8.33
N GLN A 144 -1.45 -22.01 -8.57
CA GLN A 144 -2.56 -22.48 -9.38
C GLN A 144 -3.91 -22.05 -8.81
N LEU A 145 -4.07 -22.12 -7.48
CA LEU A 145 -5.25 -21.63 -6.77
C LEU A 145 -5.45 -20.13 -6.96
N LEU A 146 -4.39 -19.32 -6.75
CA LEU A 146 -4.46 -17.87 -6.90
C LEU A 146 -4.86 -17.45 -8.33
N LEU A 147 -4.31 -18.09 -9.36
CA LEU A 147 -4.69 -17.83 -10.75
C LEU A 147 -6.16 -18.23 -11.02
N SER A 148 -6.60 -19.35 -10.47
CA SER A 148 -7.97 -19.85 -10.65
C SER A 148 -9.00 -18.92 -9.98
N VAL A 149 -8.67 -18.42 -8.81
CA VAL A 149 -9.49 -17.40 -8.11
C VAL A 149 -9.50 -16.09 -8.90
N ALA A 150 -8.34 -15.63 -9.40
CA ALA A 150 -8.23 -14.43 -10.23
C ALA A 150 -9.18 -14.48 -11.42
N ARG A 151 -9.16 -15.57 -12.18
CA ARG A 151 -10.07 -15.79 -13.30
C ARG A 151 -11.56 -15.73 -12.90
N SER A 152 -11.87 -16.27 -11.72
CA SER A 152 -13.23 -16.33 -11.22
C SER A 152 -13.77 -15.00 -10.70
N CYS A 153 -12.93 -14.15 -10.13
CA CYS A 153 -13.34 -12.88 -9.54
C CYS A 153 -13.83 -11.85 -10.57
N LYS A 154 -13.43 -11.96 -11.83
CA LYS A 154 -13.76 -11.02 -12.92
C LYS A 154 -13.55 -9.55 -12.51
N SER A 155 -12.51 -9.32 -11.73
CA SER A 155 -12.12 -7.97 -11.33
C SER A 155 -11.60 -7.20 -12.55
N ASN A 156 -11.86 -5.91 -12.64
CA ASN A 156 -11.33 -5.07 -13.73
C ASN A 156 -9.80 -4.95 -13.69
N ILE A 157 -9.22 -5.16 -12.52
CA ILE A 157 -7.77 -5.11 -12.31
C ILE A 157 -7.34 -6.35 -11.53
N ILE A 158 -6.40 -7.11 -12.08
CA ILE A 158 -5.76 -8.24 -11.42
C ILE A 158 -4.28 -7.93 -11.23
N ILE A 159 -3.78 -8.15 -10.02
CA ILE A 159 -2.34 -8.07 -9.70
C ILE A 159 -1.89 -9.43 -9.17
N LEU A 160 -0.96 -10.07 -9.86
CA LEU A 160 -0.34 -11.32 -9.46
C LEU A 160 1.13 -11.10 -9.10
N ASN A 161 1.47 -11.39 -7.85
CA ASN A 161 2.78 -11.10 -7.28
C ASN A 161 3.53 -12.40 -6.96
N HIS A 162 4.59 -12.68 -7.69
CA HIS A 162 5.41 -13.90 -7.60
C HIS A 162 4.62 -15.21 -7.78
N VAL A 163 3.63 -15.20 -8.67
CA VAL A 163 2.76 -16.36 -8.94
C VAL A 163 3.27 -17.15 -10.15
N LEU A 164 3.69 -16.48 -11.23
CA LEU A 164 4.02 -17.09 -12.51
C LEU A 164 5.15 -18.11 -12.40
N GLN A 165 6.20 -17.83 -11.64
CA GLN A 165 7.36 -18.70 -11.49
C GLN A 165 7.01 -20.11 -10.96
N TYR A 166 5.90 -20.25 -10.24
CA TYR A 166 5.45 -21.52 -9.67
C TYR A 166 4.38 -22.22 -10.50
N LEU A 167 3.89 -21.63 -11.61
CA LEU A 167 2.95 -22.27 -12.52
C LEU A 167 3.68 -23.31 -13.40
N ASP A 168 3.03 -24.43 -13.63
CA ASP A 168 3.43 -25.38 -14.68
C ASP A 168 3.01 -24.89 -16.07
N GLU A 169 3.41 -25.62 -17.12
CA GLU A 169 3.09 -25.23 -18.51
C GLU A 169 1.60 -25.09 -18.75
N THR A 170 0.79 -26.02 -18.23
CA THR A 170 -0.68 -26.01 -18.43
C THR A 170 -1.31 -24.76 -17.78
N PHE A 171 -0.87 -24.40 -16.58
CA PHE A 171 -1.38 -23.19 -15.92
C PHE A 171 -0.75 -21.92 -16.48
N MET A 172 0.43 -22.01 -17.07
CA MET A 172 1.04 -20.89 -17.78
C MET A 172 0.24 -20.56 -19.06
N ASP A 173 -0.18 -21.57 -19.84
CA ASP A 173 -1.07 -21.37 -20.99
C ASP A 173 -2.40 -20.70 -20.58
N ARG A 174 -2.96 -21.11 -19.43
CA ARG A 174 -4.16 -20.48 -18.87
C ARG A 174 -3.93 -19.03 -18.42
N ALA A 175 -2.73 -18.71 -17.93
CA ALA A 175 -2.38 -17.34 -17.58
C ALA A 175 -2.23 -16.44 -18.81
N VAL A 176 -1.66 -16.96 -19.89
CA VAL A 176 -1.58 -16.29 -21.21
C VAL A 176 -2.98 -16.06 -21.78
N GLU A 177 -3.85 -17.09 -21.77
CA GLU A 177 -5.24 -16.98 -22.22
C GLU A 177 -5.99 -15.90 -21.43
N LEU A 178 -5.87 -15.91 -20.09
CA LEU A 178 -6.50 -14.92 -19.22
C LEU A 178 -5.99 -13.50 -19.50
N SER A 179 -4.68 -13.34 -19.71
CA SER A 179 -4.09 -12.05 -20.05
C SER A 179 -4.63 -11.49 -21.36
N ASN A 180 -4.73 -12.34 -22.40
CA ASN A 180 -5.28 -11.95 -23.69
C ASN A 180 -6.77 -11.59 -23.57
N GLU A 181 -7.56 -12.38 -22.83
CA GLU A 181 -8.97 -12.09 -22.55
C GLU A 181 -9.13 -10.71 -21.86
N TYR A 182 -8.24 -10.36 -20.93
CA TYR A 182 -8.27 -9.08 -20.23
C TYR A 182 -7.93 -7.91 -21.16
N ILE A 183 -6.90 -8.06 -22.00
CA ILE A 183 -6.55 -7.05 -23.02
C ILE A 183 -7.72 -6.81 -23.97
N ASP A 184 -8.32 -7.87 -24.49
CA ASP A 184 -9.44 -7.80 -25.44
C ASP A 184 -10.68 -7.16 -24.83
N ASN A 185 -10.94 -7.39 -23.55
CA ASN A 185 -12.02 -6.79 -22.78
C ASN A 185 -11.69 -5.40 -22.21
N ASN A 186 -10.54 -4.83 -22.56
CA ASN A 186 -10.08 -3.55 -22.05
C ASN A 186 -9.96 -3.52 -20.50
N GLN A 187 -9.61 -4.66 -19.90
CA GLN A 187 -9.31 -4.85 -18.50
C GLN A 187 -7.79 -4.90 -18.30
N THR A 188 -7.32 -4.82 -17.05
CA THR A 188 -5.89 -4.62 -16.76
C THR A 188 -5.35 -5.76 -15.91
N MET A 189 -4.18 -6.28 -16.30
CA MET A 189 -3.42 -7.22 -15.49
C MET A 189 -2.03 -6.68 -15.16
N VAL A 190 -1.54 -7.00 -13.96
CA VAL A 190 -0.19 -6.67 -13.52
C VAL A 190 0.48 -7.93 -13.00
N PHE A 191 1.60 -8.28 -13.60
CA PHE A 191 2.41 -9.42 -13.20
C PHE A 191 3.74 -8.94 -12.63
N ILE A 192 4.08 -9.40 -11.45
CA ILE A 192 5.36 -9.09 -10.78
C ILE A 192 6.05 -10.40 -10.49
N ASP A 193 7.13 -10.68 -11.17
CA ASP A 193 7.80 -11.98 -11.00
C ASP A 193 9.32 -11.90 -11.23
N ASP A 194 10.02 -12.99 -10.90
CA ASP A 194 11.45 -13.18 -11.15
C ASP A 194 11.71 -13.95 -12.46
N ASP A 195 10.71 -14.68 -12.96
CA ASP A 195 10.79 -15.46 -14.20
C ASP A 195 10.46 -14.57 -15.40
N ILE A 196 11.52 -14.08 -16.05
CA ILE A 196 11.40 -13.13 -17.17
C ILE A 196 10.75 -13.77 -18.41
N ASP A 197 11.02 -15.05 -18.65
CA ASP A 197 10.49 -15.75 -19.83
C ASP A 197 8.99 -15.98 -19.70
N LYS A 198 8.50 -16.19 -18.49
CA LYS A 198 7.05 -16.27 -18.22
C LYS A 198 6.37 -14.90 -18.28
N ILE A 199 7.02 -13.85 -17.76
CA ILE A 199 6.50 -12.47 -17.88
C ILE A 199 6.42 -12.04 -19.33
N GLU A 200 7.40 -12.39 -20.16
CA GLU A 200 7.43 -12.08 -21.59
C GLU A 200 6.19 -12.65 -22.33
N GLN A 201 5.70 -13.83 -21.90
CA GLN A 201 4.53 -14.50 -22.52
C GLN A 201 3.19 -13.82 -22.17
N VAL A 202 3.05 -13.25 -20.98
CA VAL A 202 1.77 -12.73 -20.50
C VAL A 202 1.63 -11.20 -20.61
N SER A 203 2.73 -10.48 -20.84
CA SER A 203 2.74 -9.01 -20.77
C SER A 203 2.87 -8.38 -22.17
N ASN A 204 2.28 -7.20 -22.35
CA ASN A 204 2.48 -6.36 -23.54
C ASN A 204 3.34 -5.12 -23.24
N TYR A 205 3.46 -4.75 -21.98
CA TYR A 205 4.27 -3.64 -21.51
C TYR A 205 5.09 -4.04 -20.28
N ILE A 206 6.29 -3.50 -20.13
CA ILE A 206 7.22 -3.88 -19.06
C ILE A 206 7.71 -2.62 -18.32
N THR A 207 7.75 -2.72 -17.00
CA THR A 207 8.46 -1.79 -16.12
C THR A 207 9.62 -2.50 -15.45
N TRP A 208 10.83 -2.06 -15.73
CA TRP A 208 12.04 -2.56 -15.07
C TRP A 208 12.38 -1.72 -13.85
N VAL A 209 12.38 -2.37 -12.70
CA VAL A 209 12.71 -1.79 -11.40
C VAL A 209 14.10 -2.24 -10.98
N SER A 210 14.96 -1.30 -10.64
CA SER A 210 16.33 -1.56 -10.16
C SER A 210 16.62 -0.68 -8.94
N HIS A 211 17.14 -1.29 -7.89
CA HIS A 211 17.48 -0.59 -6.64
C HIS A 211 16.37 0.35 -6.10
N GLY A 212 15.13 -0.12 -6.16
CA GLY A 212 13.98 0.64 -5.68
C GLY A 212 13.59 1.84 -6.54
N GLN A 213 14.02 1.90 -7.81
CA GLN A 213 13.67 2.94 -8.77
C GLN A 213 13.27 2.32 -10.11
N ILE A 214 12.44 3.01 -10.88
CA ILE A 214 12.14 2.60 -12.24
C ILE A 214 13.33 2.95 -13.12
N ARG A 215 13.89 1.94 -13.79
CA ARG A 215 15.04 2.08 -14.70
C ARG A 215 14.60 2.29 -16.12
N MET A 216 13.64 1.51 -16.58
CA MET A 216 13.11 1.56 -17.93
C MET A 216 11.65 1.13 -17.97
N GLU A 217 10.89 1.75 -18.83
CA GLU A 217 9.50 1.37 -19.15
C GLU A 217 9.34 1.34 -20.66
N GLY A 218 8.58 0.38 -21.17
CA GLY A 218 8.36 0.25 -22.60
C GLY A 218 7.70 -1.07 -22.99
N SER A 219 7.59 -1.32 -24.29
CA SER A 219 7.10 -2.59 -24.80
C SER A 219 8.03 -3.76 -24.44
N VAL A 220 7.47 -4.96 -24.40
CA VAL A 220 8.22 -6.20 -24.14
C VAL A 220 9.48 -6.29 -25.01
N ASN A 221 9.33 -6.03 -26.33
CA ASN A 221 10.42 -6.12 -27.30
C ASN A 221 11.57 -5.11 -27.08
N GLN A 222 11.32 -4.04 -26.32
CA GLN A 222 12.34 -3.02 -26.01
C GLN A 222 13.03 -3.31 -24.68
N VAL A 223 12.25 -3.67 -23.65
CA VAL A 223 12.77 -3.73 -22.29
C VAL A 223 13.41 -5.10 -22.00
N ILE A 224 12.79 -6.20 -22.43
CA ILE A 224 13.28 -7.55 -22.12
C ILE A 224 14.69 -7.82 -22.68
N PRO A 225 15.00 -7.51 -23.95
CA PRO A 225 16.37 -7.74 -24.46
C PRO A 225 17.41 -6.92 -23.69
N THR A 226 17.11 -5.65 -23.41
CA THR A 226 18.01 -4.78 -22.63
C THR A 226 18.22 -5.29 -21.21
N PHE A 227 17.17 -5.82 -20.57
CA PHE A 227 17.26 -6.42 -19.26
C PHE A 227 18.10 -7.71 -19.28
N LYS A 228 17.87 -8.61 -20.25
CA LYS A 228 18.62 -9.86 -20.40
C LYS A 228 20.12 -9.59 -20.66
N GLU A 229 20.45 -8.57 -21.44
CA GLU A 229 21.84 -8.14 -21.66
C GLU A 229 22.46 -7.64 -20.35
N HIS A 230 21.78 -6.73 -19.65
CA HIS A 230 22.24 -6.22 -18.36
C HIS A 230 22.42 -7.33 -17.30
N GLU A 231 21.50 -8.29 -17.23
CA GLU A 231 21.62 -9.44 -16.32
C GLU A 231 22.80 -10.36 -16.69
N LYS A 232 23.08 -10.50 -17.99
CA LYS A 232 24.25 -11.25 -18.46
C LYS A 232 25.55 -10.57 -18.03
N ASP A 233 25.65 -9.27 -18.22
CA ASP A 233 26.81 -8.48 -17.80
C ASP A 233 27.00 -8.54 -16.28
N ARG A 234 25.89 -8.38 -15.54
CA ARG A 234 25.90 -8.46 -14.09
C ARG A 234 26.34 -9.82 -13.56
N LYS A 235 25.91 -10.91 -14.21
CA LYS A 235 26.30 -12.28 -13.85
C LYS A 235 27.74 -12.63 -14.23
N SER A 236 28.34 -11.90 -15.18
CA SER A 236 29.76 -12.07 -15.56
C SER A 236 30.74 -11.48 -14.53
N ILE A 237 30.25 -10.63 -13.62
CA ILE A 237 31.06 -9.99 -12.58
C ILE A 237 31.20 -10.96 -11.39
N GLU A 238 32.41 -11.44 -11.15
CA GLU A 238 32.72 -12.37 -10.06
C GLU A 238 33.01 -11.66 -8.73
N SER A 239 33.53 -10.43 -8.79
CA SER A 239 33.92 -9.65 -7.63
C SER A 239 32.71 -8.91 -7.04
N LYS A 240 32.49 -9.04 -5.72
CA LYS A 240 31.44 -8.29 -5.00
C LYS A 240 31.67 -6.77 -5.04
N GLU A 241 32.92 -6.35 -5.11
CA GLU A 241 33.30 -4.94 -5.14
C GLU A 241 33.01 -4.33 -6.50
N GLU A 242 33.31 -5.05 -7.58
CA GLU A 242 32.97 -4.64 -8.95
C GLU A 242 31.45 -4.61 -9.17
N LEU A 243 30.73 -5.61 -8.65
CA LEU A 243 29.27 -5.64 -8.69
C LEU A 243 28.67 -4.42 -7.96
N ALA A 244 29.19 -4.09 -6.78
CA ALA A 244 28.76 -2.92 -6.03
C ALA A 244 29.08 -1.61 -6.78
N SER A 245 30.21 -1.56 -7.50
CA SER A 245 30.58 -0.41 -8.35
C SER A 245 29.67 -0.29 -9.56
N PHE A 246 29.38 -1.40 -10.24
CA PHE A 246 28.45 -1.47 -11.36
C PHE A 246 27.06 -0.95 -10.99
N ASP A 247 26.54 -1.41 -9.86
CA ASP A 247 25.25 -0.96 -9.32
C ASP A 247 25.28 0.51 -8.86
N LEU A 248 26.41 0.98 -8.34
CA LEU A 248 26.60 2.33 -7.84
C LEU A 248 26.63 3.38 -8.97
N ASP A 249 27.26 3.06 -10.09
CA ASP A 249 27.38 3.97 -11.22
C ASP A 249 26.01 4.28 -11.82
N TRP A 250 25.13 3.33 -11.90
CA TRP A 250 23.75 3.58 -12.28
C TRP A 250 23.01 4.46 -11.28
N LYS A 251 23.13 4.18 -9.97
CA LYS A 251 22.54 5.03 -8.92
C LYS A 251 23.05 6.47 -9.02
N LYS A 252 24.34 6.66 -9.24
CA LYS A 252 24.95 7.99 -9.41
C LYS A 252 24.46 8.70 -10.66
N SER A 253 24.32 8.00 -11.78
CA SER A 253 23.84 8.58 -13.02
C SER A 253 22.43 9.16 -12.86
N ARG A 254 21.57 8.48 -12.12
CA ARG A 254 20.19 8.89 -11.88
C ARG A 254 20.04 9.99 -10.83
N THR A 255 20.91 10.02 -9.81
CA THR A 255 20.95 11.12 -8.85
C THR A 255 21.38 12.45 -9.47
N ARG A 256 22.03 12.41 -10.64
CA ARG A 256 22.40 13.59 -11.43
C ARG A 256 21.30 14.07 -12.37
N MET A 257 20.16 13.38 -12.47
CA MET A 257 19.06 13.83 -13.31
C MET A 257 18.45 15.16 -12.82
N PRO A 258 18.08 16.07 -13.76
CA PRO A 258 17.56 17.41 -13.43
C PRO A 258 16.32 17.39 -12.51
N GLU A 259 15.57 16.32 -12.49
CA GLU A 259 14.39 16.15 -11.61
C GLU A 259 14.74 16.14 -10.11
N MET A 260 15.98 15.82 -9.77
CA MET A 260 16.46 15.95 -8.39
C MET A 260 17.04 17.33 -8.07
N THR A 261 17.30 18.14 -9.09
CA THR A 261 17.75 19.53 -8.93
C THR A 261 16.59 20.50 -8.76
N TYR A 262 15.35 20.02 -8.67
CA TYR A 262 14.27 20.86 -8.19
C TYR A 262 14.65 21.38 -6.81
N ASN A 263 15.05 22.63 -6.78
CA ASN A 263 15.11 23.44 -5.58
C ASN A 263 13.68 23.55 -5.01
N PHE A 264 13.18 22.45 -4.45
CA PHE A 264 12.00 22.51 -3.61
C PHE A 264 12.34 23.50 -2.50
N LYS A 265 11.66 24.63 -2.50
CA LYS A 265 11.70 25.54 -1.36
C LYS A 265 11.50 24.69 -0.11
N ARG A 266 12.25 24.96 0.93
CA ARG A 266 12.26 24.16 2.18
C ARG A 266 10.84 23.86 2.69
N ILE A 267 9.89 24.74 2.41
CA ILE A 267 8.46 24.64 2.72
C ILE A 267 7.75 23.54 1.90
N GLU A 268 8.10 23.32 0.63
CA GLU A 268 7.49 22.29 -0.21
C GLU A 268 7.95 20.88 0.19
N ARG A 269 9.19 20.72 0.68
CA ARG A 269 9.65 19.45 1.26
C ARG A 269 8.86 19.04 2.50
N TYR A 270 8.47 20.00 3.32
CA TYR A 270 7.65 19.74 4.51
C TYR A 270 6.20 19.37 4.18
N ASN A 271 5.61 19.98 3.16
CA ASN A 271 4.21 19.74 2.80
C ASN A 271 3.97 18.37 2.14
N HIS A 272 5.02 17.73 1.61
CA HIS A 272 4.91 16.42 0.94
C HIS A 272 5.39 15.24 1.80
N ALA A 273 6.08 15.49 2.88
CA ALA A 273 6.51 14.46 3.82
C ALA A 273 5.46 14.27 4.91
N LYS A 274 4.51 13.34 4.71
CA LYS A 274 3.73 12.87 5.85
C LYS A 274 4.69 12.17 6.81
N PRO A 275 4.74 12.57 8.08
CA PRO A 275 5.53 11.84 9.06
C PRO A 275 5.05 10.38 9.09
N PRO A 276 5.95 9.40 9.22
CA PRO A 276 5.55 8.01 9.30
C PRO A 276 4.52 7.82 10.41
N VAL A 277 3.48 7.03 10.11
CA VAL A 277 2.30 6.84 11.00
C VAL A 277 2.73 6.46 12.43
N PHE A 278 3.80 5.68 12.57
CA PHE A 278 4.30 5.31 13.87
C PHE A 278 4.86 6.51 14.65
N LEU A 279 5.49 7.47 13.96
CA LEU A 279 6.06 8.68 14.57
C LEU A 279 4.92 9.60 15.06
N VAL A 280 3.85 9.72 14.27
CA VAL A 280 2.65 10.46 14.70
C VAL A 280 2.03 9.78 15.92
N ARG A 281 1.88 8.45 15.92
CA ARG A 281 1.36 7.71 17.06
C ARG A 281 2.27 7.82 18.30
N PHE A 282 3.58 7.76 18.12
CA PHE A 282 4.53 7.94 19.21
C PHE A 282 4.40 9.35 19.84
N TRP A 283 4.37 10.39 19.01
CA TRP A 283 4.21 11.75 19.49
C TRP A 283 2.84 12.00 20.12
N THR A 284 1.76 11.45 19.58
CA THR A 284 0.45 11.56 20.21
C THR A 284 0.41 10.87 21.57
N LEU A 285 1.03 9.70 21.72
CA LEU A 285 1.16 9.02 23.01
C LEU A 285 2.02 9.81 23.99
N MET A 286 3.16 10.37 23.55
CA MET A 286 4.03 11.21 24.39
C MET A 286 3.32 12.47 24.88
N VAL A 287 2.61 13.16 23.98
CA VAL A 287 1.84 14.36 24.34
C VAL A 287 0.72 14.01 25.32
N SER A 288 -0.01 12.91 25.08
CA SER A 288 -1.06 12.44 25.99
C SER A 288 -0.50 12.07 27.36
N PHE A 289 0.67 11.45 27.41
CA PHE A 289 1.34 11.07 28.66
C PHE A 289 1.79 12.30 29.44
N ILE A 290 2.41 13.27 28.77
CA ILE A 290 2.85 14.53 29.40
C ILE A 290 1.64 15.32 29.92
N LEU A 291 0.55 15.37 29.13
CA LEU A 291 -0.69 16.03 29.55
C LEU A 291 -1.29 15.34 30.77
N GLY A 292 -1.30 14.00 30.80
CA GLY A 292 -1.77 13.21 31.95
C GLY A 292 -0.94 13.47 33.20
N LEU A 293 0.40 13.53 33.08
CA LEU A 293 1.29 13.88 34.20
C LEU A 293 1.04 15.32 34.71
N ALA A 294 0.83 16.26 33.79
CA ALA A 294 0.53 17.64 34.15
C ALA A 294 -0.79 17.76 34.93
N LEU A 295 -1.86 17.09 34.42
CA LEU A 295 -3.16 17.05 35.11
C LEU A 295 -3.05 16.36 36.49
N MET A 296 -2.32 15.25 36.57
CA MET A 296 -2.05 14.57 37.85
C MET A 296 -1.28 15.49 38.82
N GLY A 297 -0.28 16.22 38.34
CA GLY A 297 0.47 17.20 39.11
C GLY A 297 -0.44 18.32 39.64
N ILE A 298 -1.29 18.89 38.82
CA ILE A 298 -2.26 19.92 39.23
C ILE A 298 -3.22 19.34 40.28
N PHE A 299 -3.70 18.14 40.12
CA PHE A 299 -4.59 17.46 41.08
C PHE A 299 -3.90 17.27 42.45
N ILE A 300 -2.65 16.82 42.42
CA ILE A 300 -1.87 16.64 43.66
C ILE A 300 -1.60 18.00 44.36
N LEU A 301 -1.20 19.03 43.60
CA LEU A 301 -0.96 20.37 44.12
C LEU A 301 -2.20 21.01 44.71
N ASN A 302 -3.35 20.77 44.07
CA ASN A 302 -4.64 21.24 44.59
C ASN A 302 -5.03 20.52 45.90
N ASN A 303 -4.83 19.18 45.96
CA ASN A 303 -5.10 18.42 47.18
C ASN A 303 -4.14 18.77 48.34
N LEU A 304 -2.91 19.19 48.02
CA LEU A 304 -1.94 19.65 49.02
C LEU A 304 -2.17 21.12 49.46
N GLY A 305 -3.18 21.80 48.90
CA GLY A 305 -3.50 23.19 49.19
C GLY A 305 -2.43 24.21 48.73
N ILE A 306 -1.50 23.79 47.87
CA ILE A 306 -0.42 24.64 47.35
C ILE A 306 -0.90 25.53 46.22
N VAL A 307 -1.93 25.11 45.47
CA VAL A 307 -2.59 25.89 44.42
C VAL A 307 -4.05 26.00 44.79
N ASN A 308 -4.48 27.17 45.23
CA ASN A 308 -5.90 27.51 45.28
C ASN A 308 -6.38 27.74 43.86
N VAL A 309 -6.98 26.75 43.23
CA VAL A 309 -7.80 26.99 42.07
C VAL A 309 -9.02 27.75 42.58
N PRO A 310 -9.28 29.01 42.14
CA PRO A 310 -10.46 29.73 42.62
C PRO A 310 -11.67 28.86 42.26
N GLU A 311 -12.42 28.43 43.27
CA GLU A 311 -13.73 27.81 43.06
C GLU A 311 -14.52 28.77 42.19
N ASN A 312 -14.75 28.40 40.97
CA ASN A 312 -15.46 29.17 39.99
C ASN A 312 -16.88 29.33 40.56
N ASN A 313 -17.23 30.53 40.89
CA ASN A 313 -18.53 30.92 41.46
C ASN A 313 -19.71 30.45 40.61
N GLN A 314 -20.03 29.16 40.69
CA GLN A 314 -21.34 28.69 40.20
C GLN A 314 -22.49 29.32 40.98
N ALA A 315 -22.22 29.76 42.22
CA ALA A 315 -23.20 30.52 43.02
C ALA A 315 -23.54 31.89 42.42
N THR A 316 -22.57 32.57 41.78
CA THR A 316 -22.80 33.89 41.18
C THR A 316 -23.62 33.83 39.86
N LEU A 317 -23.48 32.76 39.13
CA LEU A 317 -24.29 32.56 37.90
C LEU A 317 -25.71 32.11 38.20
N GLN A 318 -25.97 31.43 39.34
CA GLN A 318 -27.31 31.08 39.76
C GLN A 318 -28.03 32.27 40.38
N SER A 319 -27.35 33.19 41.08
CA SER A 319 -27.98 34.42 41.58
C SER A 319 -28.29 35.40 40.43
N GLN A 320 -27.37 35.57 39.47
CA GLN A 320 -27.65 36.45 38.31
C GLN A 320 -28.76 35.89 37.41
N SER A 321 -28.89 34.57 37.29
CA SER A 321 -30.00 33.98 36.49
C SER A 321 -31.34 34.11 37.19
N LYS A 322 -31.38 34.11 38.55
CA LYS A 322 -32.62 34.31 39.30
C LYS A 322 -33.08 35.77 39.23
N ASP A 323 -32.19 36.72 39.40
CA ASP A 323 -32.52 38.14 39.31
C ASP A 323 -32.99 38.54 37.90
N THR A 324 -32.41 37.95 36.85
CA THR A 324 -32.82 38.18 35.47
C THR A 324 -34.17 37.52 35.14
N TYR A 325 -34.55 36.47 35.85
CA TYR A 325 -35.86 35.80 35.68
C TYR A 325 -36.98 36.53 36.39
N GLU A 326 -36.71 37.08 37.58
CA GLU A 326 -37.68 37.91 38.32
C GLU A 326 -37.91 39.25 37.62
N ASP A 327 -36.90 39.92 37.08
CA ASP A 327 -37.05 41.15 36.27
C ASP A 327 -37.88 40.93 35.00
N LYS A 328 -37.70 39.80 34.32
CA LYS A 328 -38.49 39.45 33.13
C LYS A 328 -39.95 39.11 33.46
N LEU A 329 -40.23 38.55 34.64
CA LEU A 329 -41.59 38.33 35.12
C LEU A 329 -42.26 39.61 35.52
N ALA A 330 -41.57 40.55 36.17
CA ALA A 330 -42.07 41.88 36.52
C ALA A 330 -42.39 42.70 35.27
N TYR A 331 -41.57 42.66 34.23
CA TYR A 331 -41.80 43.33 32.95
C TYR A 331 -42.97 42.72 32.16
N GLY A 332 -43.15 41.41 32.24
CA GLY A 332 -44.25 40.68 31.57
C GLY A 332 -45.60 40.96 32.22
N ILE A 333 -45.63 41.24 33.52
CA ILE A 333 -46.89 41.63 34.25
C ILE A 333 -47.25 43.10 33.99
N ALA A 334 -46.22 43.97 33.85
CA ALA A 334 -46.45 45.39 33.55
C ALA A 334 -47.06 45.64 32.17
N LEU A 335 -46.77 44.81 31.18
CA LEU A 335 -47.27 44.88 29.80
C LEU A 335 -48.72 44.32 29.66
N LYS A 336 -49.21 43.51 30.61
CA LYS A 336 -50.56 42.96 30.57
C LYS A 336 -51.61 43.85 31.30
N GLY A 337 -51.14 44.90 32.02
CA GLY A 337 -52.00 45.85 32.73
C GLY A 337 -52.32 47.11 31.96
N SER A 338 -51.84 47.32 30.75
CA SER A 338 -52.03 48.56 29.96
C SER A 338 -52.88 48.35 28.68
N SER A 339 -53.76 47.37 28.69
CA SER A 339 -54.77 47.22 27.63
C SER A 339 -56.17 47.05 28.23
N LYS A 340 -56.71 48.14 28.61
CA LYS A 340 -58.15 48.40 28.69
C LYS A 340 -58.42 49.80 28.19
#